data_8d30cafffb40fb8cc4732a7ed8dd5f7b
#
_entry.id   8d30cafffb40fb8cc4732a7ed8dd5f7b
#
_cell.length_a   1.000
_cell.length_b   1.000
_cell.length_c   1.000
_cell.angle_alpha   90.00
_cell.angle_beta   90.00
_cell.angle_gamma   90.00
#
_symmetry.space_group_name_H-M   'P 1'
#
loop_
_entity.id
_entity.type
_entity.pdbx_description
1 polymer ?
#
loop_
_entity_poly.entity_id
_entity_poly.type
_entity_poly.pdbx_seq_one_letter_code
_entity_poly.pdbx_strand_id
1 'polypeptide(L)'
;MSSRKLKLPSSKLALAVVCLVVLSLLGCGYHFAGTGGQAPGDIKSIAVDVLQNNTAEIGLESVFTNAILNEFIRWKRLPIKPRKQADGVLGGSIAKIQIREVSHVDSNKTLTSRVTITLKLTLKRVETDEILWKKDYSYYEEYVETGNSLDTALLRRQATNEIAEYLAEKIYIDMFEEF
;
A
#
# COMPACT_ATOMS: atom_id res chain seq x y z
N MET A 1 51.92 44.25 7.71
CA MET A 1 51.51 42.85 7.37
C MET A 1 51.29 42.08 8.67
N SER A 2 50.05 41.95 9.13
CA SER A 2 49.74 41.34 10.43
C SER A 2 49.24 39.92 10.22
N SER A 3 50.06 38.94 10.60
CA SER A 3 49.73 37.53 10.51
C SER A 3 48.79 37.16 11.65
N ARG A 4 47.51 36.96 11.36
CA ARG A 4 46.58 36.36 12.33
C ARG A 4 46.91 34.89 12.51
N LYS A 5 47.50 34.54 13.65
CA LYS A 5 47.63 33.15 14.10
C LYS A 5 46.25 32.63 14.48
N LEU A 6 45.72 31.70 13.74
CA LEU A 6 44.55 30.91 14.16
C LEU A 6 44.97 30.10 15.41
N LYS A 7 44.43 30.44 16.57
CA LYS A 7 44.50 29.57 17.75
C LYS A 7 43.62 28.36 17.55
N LEU A 8 44.19 27.18 17.40
CA LEU A 8 43.43 25.92 17.45
C LEU A 8 42.71 25.84 18.82
N PRO A 9 41.47 25.41 18.83
CA PRO A 9 40.73 25.20 20.08
C PRO A 9 41.44 24.15 20.94
N SER A 10 41.44 24.35 22.26
CA SER A 10 42.05 23.40 23.21
C SER A 10 41.45 21.98 22.95
N SER A 11 42.26 20.93 23.11
CA SER A 11 41.88 19.52 22.81
C SER A 11 40.55 19.11 23.45
N LYS A 12 40.19 19.70 24.59
CA LYS A 12 38.92 19.50 25.29
C LYS A 12 37.73 20.09 24.52
N LEU A 13 37.88 21.22 23.84
CA LEU A 13 36.82 21.82 23.03
C LEU A 13 36.63 21.05 21.74
N ALA A 14 37.70 20.58 21.10
CA ALA A 14 37.64 19.74 19.93
C ALA A 14 36.96 18.41 20.24
N LEU A 15 37.26 17.79 21.39
CA LEU A 15 36.61 16.56 21.83
C LEU A 15 35.10 16.76 22.11
N ALA A 16 34.72 17.88 22.74
CA ALA A 16 33.34 18.22 23.01
C ALA A 16 32.52 18.42 21.71
N VAL A 17 33.10 19.07 20.69
CA VAL A 17 32.45 19.25 19.38
C VAL A 17 32.30 17.92 18.65
N VAL A 18 33.31 17.05 18.69
CA VAL A 18 33.20 15.69 18.09
C VAL A 18 32.11 14.85 18.78
N CYS A 19 32.06 14.88 20.14
CA CYS A 19 30.98 14.20 20.86
C CYS A 19 29.57 14.74 20.50
N LEU A 20 29.42 16.05 20.36
CA LEU A 20 28.16 16.67 20.00
C LEU A 20 27.72 16.26 18.57
N VAL A 21 28.64 16.19 17.63
CA VAL A 21 28.39 15.74 16.24
C VAL A 21 28.03 14.25 16.21
N VAL A 22 28.70 13.41 17.00
CA VAL A 22 28.40 11.98 17.10
C VAL A 22 27.02 11.76 17.74
N LEU A 23 26.65 12.52 18.79
CA LEU A 23 25.33 12.46 19.39
C LEU A 23 24.21 12.87 18.40
N SER A 24 24.45 13.86 17.54
CA SER A 24 23.48 14.30 16.54
C SER A 24 23.29 13.28 15.40
N LEU A 25 24.26 12.42 15.11
CA LEU A 25 24.19 11.35 14.13
C LEU A 25 23.43 10.11 14.66
N LEU A 26 23.36 9.93 15.98
CA LEU A 26 22.59 8.85 16.62
C LEU A 26 21.09 9.17 16.74
N GLY A 27 20.69 10.41 16.49
CA GLY A 27 19.30 10.88 16.58
C GLY A 27 18.43 10.70 15.33
N CYS A 28 18.95 10.15 14.23
CA CYS A 28 18.13 9.79 13.07
C CYS A 28 17.38 8.48 13.37
N GLY A 29 16.31 8.58 14.14
CA GLY A 29 15.34 7.52 14.31
C GLY A 29 14.59 7.27 13.01
N TYR A 30 15.19 6.57 12.06
CA TYR A 30 14.46 5.95 10.97
C TYR A 30 13.65 4.79 11.58
N HIS A 31 12.40 5.06 11.91
CA HIS A 31 11.44 3.98 12.08
C HIS A 31 11.20 3.36 10.70
N PHE A 32 11.69 2.15 10.51
CA PHE A 32 11.26 1.32 9.39
C PHE A 32 9.76 1.06 9.57
N ALA A 33 8.93 1.71 8.77
CA ALA A 33 7.53 1.33 8.63
C ALA A 33 7.47 -0.16 8.28
N GLY A 34 6.79 -0.96 9.09
CA GLY A 34 6.55 -2.37 8.81
C GLY A 34 7.24 -3.41 9.71
N THR A 35 8.05 -3.04 10.72
CA THR A 35 8.75 -4.04 11.55
C THR A 35 8.18 -4.25 12.95
N GLY A 36 7.13 -3.54 13.39
CA GLY A 36 6.72 -3.51 14.80
C GLY A 36 5.25 -3.75 15.12
N GLY A 37 4.32 -3.67 14.19
CA GLY A 37 2.89 -3.83 14.50
C GLY A 37 2.49 -5.30 14.70
N GLN A 38 1.57 -5.57 15.64
CA GLN A 38 0.93 -6.88 15.78
C GLN A 38 -0.19 -7.02 14.75
N ALA A 39 -0.57 -8.25 14.42
CA ALA A 39 -1.74 -8.47 13.59
C ALA A 39 -3.02 -8.12 14.38
N PRO A 40 -4.06 -7.56 13.74
CA PRO A 40 -5.31 -7.26 14.41
C PRO A 40 -5.84 -8.46 15.18
N GLY A 41 -6.18 -8.27 16.46
CA GLY A 41 -6.72 -9.32 17.32
C GLY A 41 -5.77 -10.50 17.60
N ASP A 42 -4.45 -10.28 17.51
CA ASP A 42 -3.39 -11.27 17.80
C ASP A 42 -3.50 -12.58 17.00
N ILE A 43 -4.09 -12.51 15.79
CA ILE A 43 -4.16 -13.69 14.90
C ILE A 43 -2.76 -14.11 14.44
N LYS A 44 -2.56 -15.41 14.31
CA LYS A 44 -1.28 -16.01 13.89
C LYS A 44 -1.32 -16.61 12.50
N SER A 45 -2.48 -16.59 11.86
CA SER A 45 -2.68 -17.09 10.52
C SER A 45 -3.90 -16.44 9.88
N ILE A 46 -3.89 -16.32 8.55
CA ILE A 46 -4.95 -15.65 7.80
C ILE A 46 -5.40 -16.52 6.62
N ALA A 47 -6.70 -16.48 6.34
CA ALA A 47 -7.26 -16.87 5.07
C ALA A 47 -7.68 -15.61 4.30
N VAL A 48 -7.56 -15.61 2.99
CA VAL A 48 -8.09 -14.56 2.12
C VAL A 48 -9.18 -15.18 1.27
N ASP A 49 -10.41 -14.73 1.46
CA ASP A 49 -11.55 -15.14 0.63
C ASP A 49 -11.53 -14.37 -0.70
N VAL A 50 -12.10 -14.97 -1.74
CA VAL A 50 -12.31 -14.27 -3.01
C VAL A 50 -13.23 -13.08 -2.79
N LEU A 51 -12.81 -11.90 -3.20
CA LEU A 51 -13.60 -10.68 -3.06
C LEU A 51 -14.88 -10.77 -3.91
N GLN A 52 -15.99 -10.29 -3.35
CA GLN A 52 -17.23 -10.16 -4.12
C GLN A 52 -17.09 -9.01 -5.13
N ASN A 53 -17.43 -9.25 -6.36
CA ASN A 53 -17.46 -8.23 -7.39
C ASN A 53 -18.86 -7.64 -7.52
N ASN A 54 -19.07 -6.44 -6.98
CA ASN A 54 -20.35 -5.72 -7.07
C ASN A 54 -20.39 -4.73 -8.26
N THR A 55 -19.50 -4.95 -9.25
CA THR A 55 -19.42 -4.11 -10.45
C THR A 55 -19.80 -4.90 -11.70
N ALA A 56 -19.95 -4.20 -12.82
CA ALA A 56 -20.20 -4.84 -14.10
C ALA A 56 -18.93 -5.34 -14.81
N GLU A 57 -17.74 -5.00 -14.32
CA GLU A 57 -16.46 -5.39 -14.91
C GLU A 57 -16.06 -6.78 -14.45
N ILE A 58 -15.96 -7.72 -15.39
CA ILE A 58 -15.68 -9.14 -15.10
C ILE A 58 -14.19 -9.33 -14.78
N GLY A 59 -13.89 -10.19 -13.79
CA GLY A 59 -12.53 -10.64 -13.47
C GLY A 59 -11.80 -9.78 -12.42
N LEU A 60 -12.39 -8.66 -11.99
CA LEU A 60 -11.78 -7.83 -10.94
C LEU A 60 -11.60 -8.61 -9.63
N GLU A 61 -12.53 -9.50 -9.29
CA GLU A 61 -12.46 -10.36 -8.10
C GLU A 61 -11.17 -11.15 -8.05
N SER A 62 -10.76 -11.71 -9.18
CA SER A 62 -9.50 -12.48 -9.28
C SER A 62 -8.26 -11.57 -9.22
N VAL A 63 -8.29 -10.43 -9.90
CA VAL A 63 -7.18 -9.47 -9.94
C VAL A 63 -6.87 -8.97 -8.52
N PHE A 64 -7.86 -8.47 -7.81
CA PHE A 64 -7.66 -7.90 -6.47
C PHE A 64 -7.37 -8.97 -5.41
N THR A 65 -8.05 -10.12 -5.46
CA THR A 65 -7.78 -11.20 -4.51
C THR A 65 -6.35 -11.71 -4.65
N ASN A 66 -5.88 -11.93 -5.89
CA ASN A 66 -4.52 -12.39 -6.14
C ASN A 66 -3.47 -11.34 -5.75
N ALA A 67 -3.72 -10.05 -5.99
CA ALA A 67 -2.82 -8.99 -5.57
C ALA A 67 -2.66 -9.00 -4.03
N ILE A 68 -3.76 -9.07 -3.29
CA ILE A 68 -3.74 -9.16 -1.82
C ILE A 68 -3.00 -10.42 -1.36
N LEU A 69 -3.31 -11.59 -1.91
CA LEU A 69 -2.64 -12.84 -1.57
C LEU A 69 -1.12 -12.74 -1.79
N ASN A 70 -0.68 -12.16 -2.90
CA ASN A 70 0.72 -11.99 -3.23
C ASN A 70 1.46 -11.13 -2.20
N GLU A 71 0.82 -10.10 -1.63
CA GLU A 71 1.42 -9.28 -0.57
C GLU A 71 1.64 -10.10 0.70
N PHE A 72 0.66 -10.87 1.15
CA PHE A 72 0.84 -11.74 2.33
C PHE A 72 1.91 -12.81 2.10
N ILE A 73 2.00 -13.38 0.90
CA ILE A 73 3.05 -14.34 0.53
C ILE A 73 4.43 -13.68 0.52
N ARG A 74 4.53 -12.45 0.02
CA ARG A 74 5.78 -11.69 -0.09
C ARG A 74 6.36 -11.35 1.29
N TRP A 75 5.55 -10.85 2.19
CA TRP A 75 5.98 -10.37 3.50
C TRP A 75 6.08 -11.45 4.58
N LYS A 76 5.34 -12.56 4.45
CA LYS A 76 5.40 -13.76 5.31
C LYS A 76 5.18 -13.53 6.82
N ARG A 77 4.57 -12.41 7.23
CA ARG A 77 4.29 -12.14 8.66
C ARG A 77 3.16 -13.02 9.20
N LEU A 78 2.14 -13.27 8.38
CA LEU A 78 1.05 -14.18 8.68
C LEU A 78 1.05 -15.31 7.65
N PRO A 79 1.17 -16.57 8.07
CA PRO A 79 1.02 -17.70 7.16
C PRO A 79 -0.41 -17.78 6.64
N ILE A 80 -0.54 -17.94 5.32
CA ILE A 80 -1.84 -18.17 4.67
C ILE A 80 -2.24 -19.61 4.89
N LYS A 81 -3.46 -19.82 5.37
CA LYS A 81 -4.05 -21.13 5.59
C LYS A 81 -5.44 -21.24 4.98
N PRO A 82 -5.92 -22.45 4.71
CA PRO A 82 -7.32 -22.64 4.37
C PRO A 82 -8.24 -22.09 5.47
N ARG A 83 -9.38 -21.49 5.09
CA ARG A 83 -10.30 -20.81 6.03
C ARG A 83 -10.58 -21.58 7.31
N LYS A 84 -10.77 -22.91 7.24
CA LYS A 84 -11.06 -23.76 8.41
C LYS A 84 -9.89 -23.93 9.39
N GLN A 85 -8.68 -23.53 8.99
CA GLN A 85 -7.44 -23.68 9.76
C GLN A 85 -6.80 -22.32 10.09
N ALA A 86 -7.36 -21.24 9.61
CA ALA A 86 -6.89 -19.88 9.85
C ALA A 86 -7.55 -19.30 11.10
N ASP A 87 -6.85 -18.41 11.80
CA ASP A 87 -7.39 -17.66 12.93
C ASP A 87 -8.27 -16.50 12.47
N GLY A 88 -7.87 -15.84 11.38
CA GLY A 88 -8.61 -14.74 10.76
C GLY A 88 -8.93 -14.99 9.30
N VAL A 89 -10.00 -14.39 8.82
CA VAL A 89 -10.38 -14.39 7.40
C VAL A 89 -10.57 -12.96 6.91
N LEU A 90 -9.77 -12.58 5.90
CA LEU A 90 -9.92 -11.34 5.17
C LEU A 90 -10.86 -11.56 3.99
N GLY A 91 -11.93 -10.82 3.96
CA GLY A 91 -12.91 -10.81 2.87
C GLY A 91 -13.42 -9.41 2.60
N GLY A 92 -14.31 -9.31 1.65
CA GLY A 92 -14.90 -8.02 1.30
C GLY A 92 -15.42 -7.97 -0.12
N SER A 93 -15.51 -6.75 -0.65
CA SER A 93 -16.04 -6.55 -2.00
C SER A 93 -15.35 -5.42 -2.76
N ILE A 94 -15.34 -5.55 -4.07
CA ILE A 94 -15.11 -4.46 -5.01
C ILE A 94 -16.44 -3.74 -5.14
N ALA A 95 -16.57 -2.63 -4.39
CA ALA A 95 -17.84 -1.93 -4.23
C ALA A 95 -18.17 -1.08 -5.46
N LYS A 96 -17.16 -0.56 -6.14
CA LYS A 96 -17.35 0.37 -7.26
C LYS A 96 -16.17 0.41 -8.19
N ILE A 97 -16.44 0.56 -9.49
CA ILE A 97 -15.51 1.04 -10.51
C ILE A 97 -16.13 2.27 -11.19
N GLN A 98 -15.33 3.29 -11.41
CA GLN A 98 -15.72 4.50 -12.13
C GLN A 98 -14.67 4.83 -13.17
N ILE A 99 -15.11 5.08 -14.40
CA ILE A 99 -14.26 5.57 -15.47
C ILE A 99 -14.76 6.97 -15.81
N ARG A 100 -13.85 7.94 -15.87
CA ARG A 100 -14.14 9.33 -16.21
C ARG A 100 -13.09 9.84 -17.17
N GLU A 101 -13.52 10.54 -18.19
CA GLU A 101 -12.62 11.31 -19.05
C GLU A 101 -12.02 12.46 -18.26
N VAL A 102 -10.70 12.63 -18.38
CA VAL A 102 -9.95 13.75 -17.81
C VAL A 102 -9.54 14.61 -19.00
N SER A 103 -10.37 15.60 -19.33
CA SER A 103 -10.13 16.48 -20.47
C SER A 103 -8.91 17.36 -20.22
N HIS A 104 -7.90 17.26 -21.08
CA HIS A 104 -6.85 18.26 -21.18
C HIS A 104 -7.06 19.04 -22.48
N VAL A 105 -7.26 20.34 -22.32
CA VAL A 105 -7.42 21.28 -23.42
C VAL A 105 -6.03 21.63 -23.94
N ASP A 106 -5.49 20.79 -24.81
CA ASP A 106 -4.40 21.18 -25.69
C ASP A 106 -4.50 20.49 -27.04
N SER A 107 -4.04 21.18 -28.05
CA SER A 107 -4.31 20.98 -29.49
C SER A 107 -3.77 19.68 -30.11
N ASN A 108 -3.21 18.77 -29.33
CA ASN A 108 -2.87 17.42 -29.73
C ASN A 108 -3.72 16.46 -28.87
N LYS A 109 -4.86 16.08 -29.41
CA LYS A 109 -5.95 15.32 -28.76
C LYS A 109 -5.52 13.94 -28.27
N THR A 110 -4.78 13.87 -27.17
CA THR A 110 -4.64 12.65 -26.40
C THR A 110 -5.72 12.67 -25.35
N LEU A 111 -6.75 11.86 -25.53
CA LEU A 111 -7.80 11.70 -24.54
C LEU A 111 -7.26 10.85 -23.40
N THR A 112 -7.32 11.37 -22.19
CA THR A 112 -6.92 10.63 -20.97
C THR A 112 -8.16 10.31 -20.17
N SER A 113 -8.30 9.07 -19.77
CA SER A 113 -9.34 8.59 -18.85
C SER A 113 -8.74 8.15 -17.53
N ARG A 114 -9.52 8.31 -16.47
CA ARG A 114 -9.20 7.89 -15.12
C ARG A 114 -10.11 6.75 -14.71
N VAL A 115 -9.53 5.65 -14.27
CA VAL A 115 -10.24 4.56 -13.61
C VAL A 115 -10.06 4.67 -12.10
N THR A 116 -11.17 4.67 -11.36
CA THR A 116 -11.17 4.67 -9.88
C THR A 116 -11.84 3.41 -9.38
N ILE A 117 -11.20 2.71 -8.45
CA ILE A 117 -11.73 1.48 -7.85
C ILE A 117 -11.87 1.67 -6.34
N THR A 118 -12.99 1.19 -5.79
CA THR A 118 -13.28 1.24 -4.36
C THR A 118 -13.48 -0.17 -3.83
N LEU A 119 -12.71 -0.52 -2.80
CA LEU A 119 -12.79 -1.79 -2.07
C LEU A 119 -13.39 -1.54 -0.69
N LYS A 120 -14.17 -2.51 -0.19
CA LYS A 120 -14.62 -2.58 1.20
C LYS A 120 -14.16 -3.89 1.78
N LEU A 121 -13.29 -3.83 2.79
CA LEU A 121 -12.63 -4.99 3.36
C LEU A 121 -12.97 -5.16 4.83
N THR A 122 -12.98 -6.41 5.27
CA THR A 122 -13.22 -6.77 6.65
C THR A 122 -12.38 -7.99 7.00
N LEU A 123 -11.62 -7.92 8.09
CA LEU A 123 -10.95 -9.05 8.71
C LEU A 123 -11.81 -9.53 9.88
N LYS A 124 -12.14 -10.79 9.90
CA LYS A 124 -12.92 -11.42 10.96
C LYS A 124 -12.15 -12.56 11.60
N ARG A 125 -12.37 -12.79 12.88
CA ARG A 125 -11.94 -14.03 13.55
C ARG A 125 -12.77 -15.19 13.04
N VAL A 126 -12.13 -16.28 12.63
CA VAL A 126 -12.84 -17.43 12.03
C VAL A 126 -13.76 -18.13 13.06
N GLU A 127 -13.31 -18.22 14.31
CA GLU A 127 -14.02 -18.96 15.36
C GLU A 127 -15.27 -18.22 15.86
N THR A 128 -15.21 -16.91 16.02
CA THR A 128 -16.27 -16.09 16.66
C THR A 128 -17.02 -15.17 15.70
N ASP A 129 -16.57 -15.04 14.45
CA ASP A 129 -17.06 -14.09 13.44
C ASP A 129 -16.93 -12.61 13.87
N GLU A 130 -16.13 -12.36 14.91
CA GLU A 130 -15.82 -11.02 15.42
C GLU A 130 -15.05 -10.21 14.37
N ILE A 131 -15.44 -8.96 14.17
CA ILE A 131 -14.74 -8.05 13.28
C ILE A 131 -13.49 -7.53 14.01
N LEU A 132 -12.32 -7.92 13.53
CA LEU A 132 -11.03 -7.49 14.04
C LEU A 132 -10.54 -6.20 13.39
N TRP A 133 -10.88 -6.01 12.12
CA TRP A 133 -10.50 -4.83 11.36
C TRP A 133 -11.46 -4.64 10.17
N LYS A 134 -11.74 -3.38 9.85
CA LYS A 134 -12.61 -3.00 8.72
C LYS A 134 -12.16 -1.67 8.15
N LYS A 135 -11.99 -1.61 6.82
CA LYS A 135 -11.58 -0.39 6.15
C LYS A 135 -12.04 -0.34 4.70
N ASP A 136 -12.33 0.86 4.23
CA ASP A 136 -12.65 1.14 2.84
C ASP A 136 -11.43 1.78 2.17
N TYR A 137 -11.14 1.37 0.94
CA TYR A 137 -10.05 1.89 0.13
C TYR A 137 -10.57 2.39 -1.19
N SER A 138 -9.98 3.47 -1.67
CA SER A 138 -10.25 3.99 -3.01
C SER A 138 -8.95 4.52 -3.61
N TYR A 139 -8.66 4.13 -4.84
CA TYR A 139 -7.50 4.61 -5.57
C TYR A 139 -7.80 4.71 -7.05
N TYR A 140 -7.03 5.51 -7.77
CA TYR A 140 -7.22 5.73 -9.20
C TYR A 140 -5.89 5.70 -9.94
N GLU A 141 -5.98 5.34 -11.22
CA GLU A 141 -4.92 5.48 -12.21
C GLU A 141 -5.48 6.10 -13.48
N GLU A 142 -4.60 6.77 -14.23
CA GLU A 142 -4.94 7.36 -15.50
C GLU A 142 -4.35 6.55 -16.65
N TYR A 143 -5.10 6.45 -17.74
CA TYR A 143 -4.64 5.78 -18.94
C TYR A 143 -5.03 6.60 -20.18
N VAL A 144 -4.25 6.45 -21.24
CA VAL A 144 -4.49 7.12 -22.53
C VAL A 144 -5.54 6.32 -23.31
N GLU A 145 -6.54 7.03 -23.83
CA GLU A 145 -7.42 6.46 -24.84
C GLU A 145 -6.82 6.66 -26.23
N THR A 146 -6.56 5.55 -26.89
CA THR A 146 -6.07 5.56 -28.27
C THR A 146 -7.24 5.48 -29.25
N GLY A 147 -7.00 5.80 -30.53
CA GLY A 147 -8.03 5.59 -31.57
C GLY A 147 -8.37 4.11 -31.82
N ASN A 148 -7.65 3.18 -31.19
CA ASN A 148 -7.87 1.74 -31.27
C ASN A 148 -8.49 1.24 -29.94
N SER A 149 -9.64 0.64 -30.02
CA SER A 149 -10.38 0.13 -28.85
C SER A 149 -9.64 -1.00 -28.11
N LEU A 150 -8.89 -1.85 -28.82
CA LEU A 150 -8.12 -2.92 -28.20
C LEU A 150 -6.94 -2.38 -27.39
N ASP A 151 -6.21 -1.41 -27.95
CA ASP A 151 -5.09 -0.78 -27.24
C ASP A 151 -5.59 -0.02 -26.00
N THR A 152 -6.70 0.71 -26.11
CA THR A 152 -7.35 1.38 -24.99
C THR A 152 -7.75 0.38 -23.89
N ALA A 153 -8.32 -0.78 -24.26
CA ALA A 153 -8.68 -1.82 -23.30
C ALA A 153 -7.46 -2.41 -22.58
N LEU A 154 -6.35 -2.60 -23.28
CA LEU A 154 -5.09 -3.07 -22.70
C LEU A 154 -4.52 -2.05 -21.69
N LEU A 155 -4.50 -0.77 -22.05
CA LEU A 155 -4.03 0.31 -21.17
C LEU A 155 -4.90 0.45 -19.91
N ARG A 156 -6.24 0.36 -20.07
CA ARG A 156 -7.17 0.33 -18.93
C ARG A 156 -6.92 -0.88 -18.02
N ARG A 157 -6.67 -2.06 -18.59
CA ARG A 157 -6.34 -3.25 -17.82
C ARG A 157 -5.03 -3.11 -17.06
N GLN A 158 -4.02 -2.51 -17.67
CA GLN A 158 -2.76 -2.20 -17.02
C GLN A 158 -2.98 -1.27 -15.83
N ALA A 159 -3.66 -0.14 -16.01
CA ALA A 159 -4.01 0.79 -14.94
C ALA A 159 -4.80 0.10 -13.79
N THR A 160 -5.70 -0.83 -14.14
CA THR A 160 -6.43 -1.63 -13.14
C THR A 160 -5.52 -2.54 -12.33
N ASN A 161 -4.54 -3.17 -12.95
CA ASN A 161 -3.55 -4.00 -12.25
C ASN A 161 -2.65 -3.15 -11.34
N GLU A 162 -2.22 -1.98 -11.77
CA GLU A 162 -1.43 -1.03 -10.97
C GLU A 162 -2.21 -0.57 -9.72
N ILE A 163 -3.52 -0.30 -9.87
CA ILE A 163 -4.40 -0.02 -8.72
C ILE A 163 -4.45 -1.22 -7.76
N ALA A 164 -4.56 -2.44 -8.28
CA ALA A 164 -4.67 -3.63 -7.45
C ALA A 164 -3.38 -3.89 -6.65
N GLU A 165 -2.22 -3.73 -7.27
CA GLU A 165 -0.92 -3.86 -6.61
C GLU A 165 -0.73 -2.79 -5.53
N TYR A 166 -0.98 -1.51 -5.86
CA TYR A 166 -0.89 -0.41 -4.90
C TYR A 166 -1.83 -0.60 -3.70
N LEU A 167 -3.11 -0.95 -3.96
CA LEU A 167 -4.06 -1.16 -2.88
C LEU A 167 -3.72 -2.37 -2.03
N ALA A 168 -3.21 -3.45 -2.63
CA ALA A 168 -2.79 -4.64 -1.89
C ALA A 168 -1.64 -4.33 -0.92
N GLU A 169 -0.63 -3.59 -1.36
CA GLU A 169 0.47 -3.11 -0.50
C GLU A 169 -0.06 -2.22 0.62
N LYS A 170 -0.90 -1.23 0.28
CA LYS A 170 -1.48 -0.32 1.26
C LYS A 170 -2.35 -1.05 2.30
N ILE A 171 -3.18 -1.99 1.89
CA ILE A 171 -4.00 -2.83 2.77
C ILE A 171 -3.12 -3.60 3.74
N TYR A 172 -2.04 -4.20 3.22
CA TYR A 172 -1.09 -4.94 4.04
C TYR A 172 -0.44 -4.04 5.09
N ILE A 173 0.10 -2.89 4.69
CA ILE A 173 0.75 -1.93 5.59
C ILE A 173 -0.23 -1.45 6.66
N ASP A 174 -1.39 -0.95 6.27
CA ASP A 174 -2.40 -0.40 7.19
C ASP A 174 -2.87 -1.45 8.23
N MET A 175 -2.96 -2.72 7.82
CA MET A 175 -3.38 -3.79 8.72
C MET A 175 -2.38 -4.04 9.87
N PHE A 176 -1.10 -3.71 9.68
CA PHE A 176 -0.06 -3.92 10.70
C PHE A 176 0.43 -2.63 11.37
N GLU A 177 0.08 -1.45 10.84
CA GLU A 177 0.47 -0.17 11.44
C GLU A 177 -0.55 0.35 12.45
N GLU A 178 -1.80 -0.08 12.35
CA GLU A 178 -2.90 0.38 13.23
C GLU A 178 -2.94 -0.34 14.59
N PHE A 179 -2.01 -1.32 14.86
CA PHE A 179 -2.03 -2.14 16.08
C PHE A 179 -0.66 -2.32 16.74
#